data_6cfa7eaf2088ed4f16efc9ed15c124f2
#
_entry.id   6cfa7eaf2088ed4f16efc9ed15c124f2
#
_cell.length_a   1.000
_cell.length_b   1.000
_cell.length_c   1.000
_cell.angle_alpha   90.00
_cell.angle_beta   90.00
_cell.angle_gamma   90.00
#
_symmetry.space_group_name_H-M   'P 1'
#
loop_
_entity.id
_entity.type
_entity.pdbx_description
1 polymer ?
#
loop_
_entity_poly.entity_id
_entity_poly.type
_entity_poly.pdbx_seq_one_letter_code
_entity_poly.pdbx_strand_id
1 'polypeptide(L)'
;MNHRGIPALFLDRDGVINEEIGYLSRSEQVRWVPGIFSLVRTAQARGYRVVVVTNQAGIARGLYTTEEFETLMDWMRERFLAEGCALDAVYHCPFHPVHGLGSWKQDHVDRKPSPGMLWRAAKDLGLDLAQSVLVGDRCSDIAAARAAGLRQAFLKRGTEPASCPDDAILIDTLAEVQAWLESQPEPR
;
A
#
# COMPACT_ATOMS: atom_id res chain seq x y z
N MET A 1 4.88 30.73 -4.89
CA MET A 1 4.97 29.96 -3.63
C MET A 1 5.04 28.50 -4.02
N ASN A 2 6.19 27.81 -3.82
CA ASN A 2 6.30 26.39 -4.07
C ASN A 2 5.46 25.66 -2.99
N HIS A 3 4.25 25.26 -3.33
CA HIS A 3 3.51 24.31 -2.52
C HIS A 3 4.24 22.97 -2.62
N ARG A 4 5.12 22.68 -1.65
CA ARG A 4 5.62 21.31 -1.48
C ARG A 4 4.42 20.46 -1.12
N GLY A 5 4.22 19.38 -1.87
CA GLY A 5 3.15 18.41 -1.58
C GLY A 5 3.40 17.71 -0.23
N ILE A 6 2.38 17.06 0.29
CA ILE A 6 2.43 16.33 1.57
C ILE A 6 3.10 14.96 1.31
N PRO A 7 4.07 14.50 2.14
CA PRO A 7 4.61 13.15 2.01
C PRO A 7 3.56 12.09 2.34
N ALA A 8 3.67 10.91 1.73
CA ALA A 8 2.80 9.78 2.01
C ALA A 8 3.58 8.52 2.40
N LEU A 9 3.01 7.76 3.32
CA LEU A 9 3.31 6.36 3.54
C LEU A 9 2.29 5.54 2.73
N PHE A 10 2.76 4.95 1.63
CA PHE A 10 1.97 4.00 0.86
C PHE A 10 2.14 2.60 1.42
N LEU A 11 1.04 1.88 1.59
CA LEU A 11 1.01 0.51 2.10
C LEU A 11 0.33 -0.41 1.09
N ASP A 12 0.94 -1.54 0.75
CA ASP A 12 0.16 -2.64 0.22
C ASP A 12 -0.78 -3.16 1.32
N ARG A 13 -1.85 -3.83 0.94
CA ARG A 13 -2.80 -4.41 1.88
C ARG A 13 -2.35 -5.79 2.35
N ASP A 14 -2.36 -6.75 1.45
CA ASP A 14 -2.08 -8.15 1.74
C ASP A 14 -0.57 -8.36 1.96
N GLY A 15 -0.20 -9.01 3.05
CA GLY A 15 1.20 -9.18 3.46
C GLY A 15 1.80 -8.00 4.24
N VAL A 16 1.18 -6.81 4.23
CA VAL A 16 1.67 -5.60 4.91
C VAL A 16 0.70 -5.11 5.99
N ILE A 17 -0.55 -4.84 5.66
CA ILE A 17 -1.59 -4.44 6.62
C ILE A 17 -2.13 -5.68 7.33
N ASN A 18 -2.50 -6.67 6.56
CA ASN A 18 -2.94 -7.98 7.03
C ASN A 18 -2.05 -9.10 6.50
N GLU A 19 -2.04 -10.24 7.19
CA GLU A 19 -1.37 -11.43 6.69
C GLU A 19 -1.93 -11.84 5.33
N GLU A 20 -1.06 -12.33 4.43
CA GLU A 20 -1.46 -12.88 3.13
C GLU A 20 -2.13 -14.23 3.32
N ILE A 21 -3.40 -14.34 2.96
CA ILE A 21 -4.19 -15.58 3.03
C ILE A 21 -4.80 -15.96 1.67
N GLY A 22 -4.35 -15.35 0.60
CA GLY A 22 -4.89 -15.50 -0.74
C GLY A 22 -5.95 -14.44 -1.07
N TYR A 23 -7.22 -14.81 -1.14
CA TYR A 23 -8.27 -13.90 -1.57
C TYR A 23 -9.13 -13.42 -0.38
N LEU A 24 -8.53 -12.57 0.46
CA LEU A 24 -9.20 -11.98 1.61
C LEU A 24 -10.36 -11.07 1.17
N SER A 25 -11.58 -11.40 1.60
CA SER A 25 -12.80 -10.65 1.29
C SER A 25 -13.73 -10.41 2.48
N ARG A 26 -13.44 -11.02 3.64
CA ARG A 26 -14.30 -10.96 4.83
C ARG A 26 -13.54 -10.51 6.07
N SER A 27 -14.16 -9.72 6.91
CA SER A 27 -13.57 -9.16 8.13
C SER A 27 -13.11 -10.23 9.13
N GLU A 28 -13.82 -11.35 9.23
CA GLU A 28 -13.49 -12.44 10.16
C GLU A 28 -12.17 -13.15 9.81
N GLN A 29 -11.73 -13.01 8.56
CA GLN A 29 -10.50 -13.61 8.06
C GLN A 29 -9.27 -12.73 8.32
N VAL A 30 -9.47 -11.44 8.65
CA VAL A 30 -8.37 -10.49 8.83
C VAL A 30 -7.48 -10.90 10.00
N ARG A 31 -6.19 -10.97 9.73
CA ARG A 31 -5.12 -11.09 10.72
C ARG A 31 -4.17 -9.93 10.50
N TRP A 32 -4.10 -9.04 11.48
CA TRP A 32 -3.26 -7.86 11.39
C TRP A 32 -1.79 -8.22 11.44
N VAL A 33 -0.98 -7.62 10.56
CA VAL A 33 0.48 -7.71 10.67
C VAL A 33 0.92 -6.97 11.93
N PRO A 34 1.73 -7.59 12.79
CA PRO A 34 2.21 -6.97 14.02
C PRO A 34 2.90 -5.62 13.75
N GLY A 35 2.52 -4.59 14.51
CA GLY A 35 3.09 -3.24 14.41
C GLY A 35 2.40 -2.32 13.41
N ILE A 36 1.40 -2.77 12.63
CA ILE A 36 0.76 -1.93 11.60
C ILE A 36 0.13 -0.65 12.17
N PHE A 37 -0.61 -0.74 13.24
CA PHE A 37 -1.24 0.44 13.86
C PHE A 37 -0.20 1.41 14.44
N SER A 38 0.89 0.89 15.03
CA SER A 38 1.99 1.71 15.54
C SER A 38 2.71 2.45 14.41
N LEU A 39 3.00 1.76 13.31
CA LEU A 39 3.60 2.37 12.12
C LEU A 39 2.75 3.51 11.58
N VAL A 40 1.43 3.29 11.46
CA VAL A 40 0.51 4.31 10.93
C VAL A 40 0.42 5.52 11.86
N ARG A 41 0.33 5.32 13.18
CA ARG A 41 0.39 6.43 14.16
C ARG A 41 1.69 7.22 14.03
N THR A 42 2.83 6.55 13.94
CA THR A 42 4.13 7.22 13.77
C THR A 42 4.19 8.01 12.47
N ALA A 43 3.74 7.45 11.36
CA ALA A 43 3.71 8.15 10.08
C ALA A 43 2.85 9.42 10.15
N GLN A 44 1.65 9.33 10.73
CA GLN A 44 0.75 10.47 10.88
C GLN A 44 1.30 11.55 11.83
N ALA A 45 1.90 11.13 12.94
CA ALA A 45 2.56 12.06 13.88
C ALA A 45 3.72 12.83 13.21
N ARG A 46 4.32 12.26 12.18
CA ARG A 46 5.37 12.88 11.36
C ARG A 46 4.83 13.58 10.10
N GLY A 47 3.53 13.78 9.99
CA GLY A 47 2.91 14.54 8.91
C GLY A 47 2.73 13.79 7.59
N TYR A 48 2.93 12.48 7.56
CA TYR A 48 2.63 11.65 6.38
C TYR A 48 1.13 11.38 6.25
N ARG A 49 0.63 11.44 5.02
CA ARG A 49 -0.64 10.79 4.68
C ARG A 49 -0.44 9.28 4.57
N VAL A 50 -1.42 8.50 4.97
CA VAL A 50 -1.36 7.03 4.89
C VAL A 50 -2.33 6.54 3.82
N VAL A 51 -1.79 5.95 2.77
CA VAL A 51 -2.54 5.58 1.56
C VAL A 51 -2.34 4.10 1.25
N VAL A 52 -3.43 3.37 1.10
CA VAL A 52 -3.39 1.96 0.66
C VAL A 52 -3.36 1.90 -0.87
N VAL A 53 -2.45 1.08 -1.43
CA VAL A 53 -2.33 0.81 -2.88
C VAL A 53 -2.22 -0.70 -3.11
N THR A 54 -3.26 -1.33 -3.61
CA THR A 54 -3.35 -2.79 -3.62
C THR A 54 -3.85 -3.38 -4.94
N ASN A 55 -3.22 -4.47 -5.40
CA ASN A 55 -3.70 -5.27 -6.53
C ASN A 55 -4.76 -6.27 -6.04
N GLN A 56 -5.99 -6.16 -6.53
CA GLN A 56 -7.12 -6.99 -6.11
C GLN A 56 -7.62 -7.90 -7.25
N ALA A 57 -6.74 -8.79 -7.69
CA ALA A 57 -7.02 -9.72 -8.78
C ALA A 57 -8.17 -10.72 -8.50
N GLY A 58 -8.57 -10.87 -7.23
CA GLY A 58 -9.74 -11.66 -6.86
C GLY A 58 -11.03 -11.14 -7.50
N ILE A 59 -11.16 -9.83 -7.65
CA ILE A 59 -12.30 -9.20 -8.36
C ILE A 59 -12.27 -9.62 -9.83
N ALA A 60 -11.12 -9.50 -10.51
CA ALA A 60 -10.98 -9.92 -11.89
C ALA A 60 -11.31 -11.40 -12.12
N ARG A 61 -11.06 -12.24 -11.11
CA ARG A 61 -11.32 -13.69 -11.14
C ARG A 61 -12.76 -14.07 -10.72
N GLY A 62 -13.57 -13.09 -10.30
CA GLY A 62 -14.94 -13.34 -9.82
C GLY A 62 -15.01 -14.05 -8.47
N LEU A 63 -13.96 -13.97 -7.65
CA LEU A 63 -13.91 -14.62 -6.33
C LEU A 63 -14.61 -13.78 -5.25
N TYR A 64 -14.67 -12.49 -5.43
CA TYR A 64 -15.44 -11.52 -4.67
C TYR A 64 -15.69 -10.28 -5.52
N THR A 65 -16.67 -9.48 -5.15
CA THR A 65 -17.07 -8.28 -5.90
C THR A 65 -16.30 -7.04 -5.44
N THR A 66 -16.41 -5.95 -6.19
CA THR A 66 -15.88 -4.64 -5.79
C THR A 66 -16.56 -4.16 -4.50
N GLU A 67 -17.87 -4.36 -4.37
CA GLU A 67 -18.66 -3.97 -3.20
C GLU A 67 -18.24 -4.75 -1.94
N GLU A 68 -17.93 -6.03 -2.07
CA GLU A 68 -17.39 -6.84 -0.96
C GLU A 68 -16.00 -6.33 -0.54
N PHE A 69 -15.15 -5.96 -1.51
CA PHE A 69 -13.86 -5.36 -1.22
C PHE A 69 -14.01 -4.00 -0.51
N GLU A 70 -14.88 -3.13 -1.00
CA GLU A 70 -15.13 -1.80 -0.41
C GLU A 70 -15.67 -1.94 1.01
N THR A 71 -16.63 -2.85 1.24
CA THR A 71 -17.17 -3.16 2.57
C THR A 71 -16.07 -3.59 3.54
N LEU A 72 -15.16 -4.46 3.09
CA LEU A 72 -14.00 -4.87 3.90
C LEU A 72 -13.09 -3.69 4.22
N MET A 73 -12.80 -2.82 3.23
CA MET A 73 -11.93 -1.67 3.43
C MET A 73 -12.56 -0.63 4.37
N ASP A 74 -13.87 -0.43 4.33
CA ASP A 74 -14.58 0.45 5.26
C ASP A 74 -14.50 -0.09 6.69
N TRP A 75 -14.72 -1.39 6.88
CA TRP A 75 -14.51 -2.04 8.17
C TRP A 75 -13.05 -1.90 8.67
N MET A 76 -12.06 -2.07 7.79
CA MET A 76 -10.66 -1.84 8.13
C MET A 76 -10.41 -0.39 8.57
N ARG A 77 -10.95 0.60 7.87
CA ARG A 77 -10.85 2.02 8.25
C ARG A 77 -11.41 2.29 9.64
N GLU A 78 -12.56 1.71 9.96
CA GLU A 78 -13.16 1.82 11.30
C GLU A 78 -12.25 1.22 12.38
N ARG A 79 -11.59 0.08 12.09
CA ARG A 79 -10.63 -0.52 13.01
C ARG A 79 -9.40 0.36 13.22
N PHE A 80 -8.85 0.96 12.15
CA PHE A 80 -7.74 1.93 12.28
C PHE A 80 -8.14 3.14 13.13
N LEU A 81 -9.34 3.69 12.94
CA LEU A 81 -9.85 4.79 13.77
C LEU A 81 -10.00 4.38 15.24
N ALA A 82 -10.48 3.20 15.53
CA ALA A 82 -10.59 2.67 16.90
C ALA A 82 -9.20 2.49 17.56
N GLU A 83 -8.16 2.24 16.76
CA GLU A 83 -6.76 2.16 17.21
C GLU A 83 -6.04 3.53 17.27
N GLY A 84 -6.77 4.63 17.07
CA GLY A 84 -6.25 6.00 17.15
C GLY A 84 -5.39 6.41 15.95
N CYS A 85 -5.62 5.83 14.79
CA CYS A 85 -4.97 6.19 13.53
C CYS A 85 -5.94 6.07 12.35
N ALA A 86 -5.55 6.52 11.16
CA ALA A 86 -6.46 6.55 10.01
C ALA A 86 -5.78 6.13 8.70
N LEU A 87 -6.56 5.56 7.79
CA LEU A 87 -6.20 5.40 6.38
C LEU A 87 -6.82 6.57 5.60
N ASP A 88 -5.99 7.45 5.05
CA ASP A 88 -6.46 8.67 4.35
C ASP A 88 -7.15 8.32 3.03
N ALA A 89 -6.67 7.32 2.30
CA ALA A 89 -7.28 6.84 1.06
C ALA A 89 -6.94 5.39 0.75
N VAL A 90 -7.73 4.78 -0.12
CA VAL A 90 -7.51 3.43 -0.65
C VAL A 90 -7.63 3.47 -2.16
N TYR A 91 -6.59 3.01 -2.85
CA TYR A 91 -6.57 2.80 -4.29
C TYR A 91 -6.37 1.30 -4.56
N HIS A 92 -7.19 0.74 -5.41
CA HIS A 92 -7.07 -0.66 -5.78
C HIS A 92 -7.12 -0.85 -7.30
N CYS A 93 -6.50 -1.92 -7.77
CA CYS A 93 -6.58 -2.36 -9.16
C CYS A 93 -7.30 -3.72 -9.22
N PRO A 94 -8.52 -3.77 -9.76
CA PRO A 94 -9.27 -5.01 -9.89
C PRO A 94 -8.85 -5.84 -11.12
N PHE A 95 -8.09 -5.26 -12.06
CA PHE A 95 -7.76 -5.88 -13.34
C PHE A 95 -6.64 -6.91 -13.27
N HIS A 96 -6.69 -7.91 -14.18
CA HIS A 96 -5.60 -8.87 -14.34
C HIS A 96 -5.44 -9.27 -15.83
N PRO A 97 -4.24 -9.13 -16.43
CA PRO A 97 -4.07 -9.33 -17.89
C PRO A 97 -4.30 -10.75 -18.36
N VAL A 98 -4.04 -11.75 -17.50
CA VAL A 98 -4.13 -13.17 -17.87
C VAL A 98 -5.39 -13.82 -17.29
N HIS A 99 -5.66 -13.61 -16.01
CA HIS A 99 -6.67 -14.35 -15.24
C HIS A 99 -7.98 -13.60 -15.04
N GLY A 100 -8.15 -12.40 -15.63
CA GLY A 100 -9.40 -11.65 -15.56
C GLY A 100 -10.51 -12.30 -16.41
N LEU A 101 -11.74 -12.11 -15.97
CA LEU A 101 -12.96 -12.53 -16.68
C LEU A 101 -13.58 -11.32 -17.38
N GLY A 102 -14.04 -11.49 -18.62
CA GLY A 102 -14.72 -10.43 -19.38
C GLY A 102 -13.91 -9.13 -19.45
N SER A 103 -14.52 -8.00 -19.11
CA SER A 103 -13.89 -6.68 -19.10
C SER A 103 -12.77 -6.50 -18.08
N TRP A 104 -12.68 -7.37 -17.08
CA TRP A 104 -11.61 -7.36 -16.09
C TRP A 104 -10.29 -7.95 -16.61
N LYS A 105 -10.32 -8.61 -17.77
CA LYS A 105 -9.13 -9.17 -18.41
C LYS A 105 -8.43 -8.12 -19.25
N GLN A 106 -7.63 -7.29 -18.60
CA GLN A 106 -6.83 -6.27 -19.29
C GLN A 106 -5.58 -5.93 -18.51
N ASP A 107 -4.56 -5.48 -19.22
CA ASP A 107 -3.44 -4.79 -18.61
C ASP A 107 -3.87 -3.35 -18.26
N HIS A 108 -3.53 -2.89 -17.05
CA HIS A 108 -4.01 -1.60 -16.58
C HIS A 108 -2.89 -0.84 -15.87
N VAL A 109 -2.83 0.47 -16.13
CA VAL A 109 -1.81 1.37 -15.56
C VAL A 109 -1.83 1.39 -14.02
N ASP A 110 -2.97 1.13 -13.39
CA ASP A 110 -3.09 1.03 -11.93
C ASP A 110 -2.54 -0.29 -11.36
N ARG A 111 -2.31 -1.31 -12.22
CA ARG A 111 -1.80 -2.58 -11.71
C ARG A 111 -0.30 -2.51 -11.45
N LYS A 112 0.12 -2.65 -10.18
CA LYS A 112 1.54 -2.84 -9.84
C LYS A 112 2.10 -4.05 -10.61
N PRO A 113 3.26 -3.93 -11.28
CA PRO A 113 4.36 -2.96 -11.11
C PRO A 113 4.17 -1.59 -11.78
N SER A 114 3.07 -1.31 -12.45
CA SER A 114 2.81 0.03 -12.99
C SER A 114 2.43 1.01 -11.87
N PRO A 115 2.81 2.30 -12.01
CA PRO A 115 2.70 3.30 -10.93
C PRO A 115 1.36 4.05 -10.88
N GLY A 116 0.36 3.67 -11.66
CA GLY A 116 -0.87 4.45 -11.85
C GLY A 116 -1.61 4.79 -10.56
N MET A 117 -1.75 3.84 -9.62
CA MET A 117 -2.37 4.11 -8.32
C MET A 117 -1.60 5.18 -7.52
N LEU A 118 -0.27 5.16 -7.56
CA LEU A 118 0.59 6.13 -6.87
C LEU A 118 0.45 7.53 -7.48
N TRP A 119 0.45 7.63 -8.81
CA TRP A 119 0.24 8.90 -9.51
C TRP A 119 -1.15 9.47 -9.28
N ARG A 120 -2.18 8.62 -9.29
CA ARG A 120 -3.56 9.03 -9.00
C ARG A 120 -3.69 9.56 -7.58
N ALA A 121 -3.16 8.82 -6.60
CA ALA A 121 -3.14 9.27 -5.21
C ALA A 121 -2.41 10.62 -5.04
N ALA A 122 -1.26 10.78 -5.69
CA ALA A 122 -0.50 12.03 -5.64
C ALA A 122 -1.31 13.21 -6.20
N LYS A 123 -1.99 13.00 -7.32
CA LYS A 123 -2.85 14.02 -7.94
C LYS A 123 -4.04 14.39 -7.06
N ASP A 124 -4.75 13.38 -6.54
CA ASP A 124 -6.01 13.55 -5.83
C ASP A 124 -5.80 14.18 -4.43
N LEU A 125 -4.67 13.88 -3.79
CA LEU A 125 -4.37 14.28 -2.40
C LEU A 125 -3.25 15.33 -2.30
N GLY A 126 -2.69 15.79 -3.42
CA GLY A 126 -1.60 16.77 -3.42
C GLY A 126 -0.30 16.24 -2.81
N LEU A 127 0.05 14.96 -3.06
CA LEU A 127 1.20 14.32 -2.42
C LEU A 127 2.50 14.64 -3.15
N ASP A 128 3.59 14.70 -2.39
CA ASP A 128 4.96 14.75 -2.91
C ASP A 128 5.56 13.33 -2.94
N LEU A 129 5.57 12.71 -4.12
CA LEU A 129 6.09 11.36 -4.30
C LEU A 129 7.59 11.28 -3.98
N ALA A 130 8.37 12.34 -4.27
CA ALA A 130 9.80 12.35 -3.99
C ALA A 130 10.13 12.39 -2.49
N GLN A 131 9.17 12.71 -1.64
CA GLN A 131 9.27 12.63 -0.17
C GLN A 131 8.51 11.43 0.41
N SER A 132 7.77 10.71 -0.43
CA SER A 132 6.93 9.58 -0.02
C SER A 132 7.69 8.27 -0.01
N VAL A 133 7.17 7.31 0.75
CA VAL A 133 7.72 5.96 0.88
C VAL A 133 6.64 4.91 0.68
N LEU A 134 7.05 3.69 0.30
CA LEU A 134 6.13 2.57 0.14
C LEU A 134 6.63 1.35 0.93
N VAL A 135 5.70 0.63 1.54
CA VAL A 135 5.93 -0.69 2.13
C VAL A 135 5.10 -1.71 1.35
N GLY A 136 5.75 -2.69 0.78
CA GLY A 136 5.15 -3.80 0.06
C GLY A 136 5.76 -5.13 0.47
N ASP A 137 5.18 -6.22 0.02
CA ASP A 137 5.67 -7.58 0.24
C ASP A 137 6.07 -8.29 -1.06
N ARG A 138 5.91 -7.57 -2.21
CA ARG A 138 6.21 -8.09 -3.55
C ARG A 138 7.15 -7.18 -4.34
N CYS A 139 7.91 -7.77 -5.24
CA CYS A 139 8.77 -7.02 -6.17
C CYS A 139 7.97 -6.04 -7.05
N SER A 140 6.69 -6.32 -7.32
CA SER A 140 5.81 -5.41 -8.05
C SER A 140 5.56 -4.10 -7.30
N ASP A 141 5.58 -4.10 -5.97
CA ASP A 141 5.44 -2.90 -5.14
C ASP A 141 6.68 -2.01 -5.29
N ILE A 142 7.85 -2.63 -5.21
CA ILE A 142 9.12 -1.94 -5.33
C ILE A 142 9.27 -1.33 -6.73
N ALA A 143 8.93 -2.10 -7.77
CA ALA A 143 8.97 -1.61 -9.15
C ALA A 143 7.98 -0.44 -9.37
N ALA A 144 6.77 -0.50 -8.80
CA ALA A 144 5.80 0.59 -8.89
C ALA A 144 6.30 1.84 -8.15
N ALA A 145 6.86 1.69 -6.95
CA ALA A 145 7.44 2.79 -6.18
C ALA A 145 8.57 3.49 -6.95
N ARG A 146 9.48 2.72 -7.53
CA ARG A 146 10.57 3.24 -8.37
C ARG A 146 10.02 3.98 -9.59
N ALA A 147 9.09 3.38 -10.33
CA ALA A 147 8.49 3.98 -11.52
C ALA A 147 7.74 5.28 -11.20
N ALA A 148 7.18 5.40 -9.99
CA ALA A 148 6.53 6.60 -9.50
C ALA A 148 7.51 7.66 -8.98
N GLY A 149 8.78 7.34 -8.78
CA GLY A 149 9.79 8.26 -8.24
C GLY A 149 9.69 8.47 -6.73
N LEU A 150 9.27 7.45 -5.98
CA LEU A 150 9.23 7.52 -4.53
C LEU A 150 10.64 7.63 -3.94
N ARG A 151 10.73 8.28 -2.77
CA ARG A 151 11.97 8.45 -2.02
C ARG A 151 12.60 7.12 -1.61
N GLN A 152 11.76 6.19 -1.12
CA GLN A 152 12.19 4.89 -0.62
C GLN A 152 11.08 3.85 -0.77
N ALA A 153 11.50 2.59 -0.97
CA ALA A 153 10.62 1.43 -0.92
C ALA A 153 11.19 0.38 0.04
N PHE A 154 10.31 -0.20 0.86
CA PHE A 154 10.61 -1.27 1.81
C PHE A 154 9.95 -2.55 1.34
N LEU A 155 10.73 -3.62 1.23
CA LEU A 155 10.23 -4.95 0.93
C LEU A 155 10.19 -5.79 2.20
N LYS A 156 8.98 -6.11 2.65
CA LYS A 156 8.79 -7.02 3.77
C LYS A 156 9.02 -8.46 3.32
N ARG A 157 9.94 -9.14 4.00
CA ARG A 157 10.25 -10.55 3.70
C ARG A 157 9.08 -11.46 4.03
N GLY A 158 8.91 -12.53 3.25
CA GLY A 158 7.98 -13.61 3.57
C GLY A 158 7.18 -14.18 2.40
N THR A 159 6.92 -13.44 1.34
CA THR A 159 6.06 -13.88 0.22
C THR A 159 6.79 -14.10 -1.09
N GLU A 160 7.92 -13.46 -1.33
CA GLU A 160 8.67 -13.59 -2.59
C GLU A 160 10.16 -13.93 -2.39
N PRO A 161 10.80 -14.56 -3.41
CA PRO A 161 12.23 -14.82 -3.38
C PRO A 161 13.06 -13.54 -3.40
N ALA A 162 14.26 -13.61 -2.84
CA ALA A 162 15.20 -12.52 -2.58
C ALA A 162 15.76 -11.74 -3.81
N SER A 163 15.15 -11.85 -4.98
CA SER A 163 15.62 -11.27 -6.25
C SER A 163 14.80 -10.07 -6.73
N CYS A 164 14.36 -9.22 -5.82
CA CYS A 164 13.78 -7.93 -6.19
C CYS A 164 14.87 -6.92 -6.59
N PRO A 165 14.49 -5.81 -7.27
CA PRO A 165 15.43 -4.74 -7.61
C PRO A 165 16.30 -4.30 -6.43
N ASP A 166 17.60 -4.10 -6.66
CA ASP A 166 18.67 -3.94 -5.67
C ASP A 166 18.58 -2.70 -4.75
N ASP A 167 17.58 -1.85 -4.89
CA ASP A 167 17.43 -0.60 -4.15
C ASP A 167 16.31 -0.61 -3.09
N ALA A 168 15.61 -1.74 -2.93
CA ALA A 168 14.66 -1.90 -1.85
C ALA A 168 15.36 -2.15 -0.51
N ILE A 169 14.93 -1.48 0.55
CA ILE A 169 15.33 -1.87 1.90
C ILE A 169 14.53 -3.10 2.30
N LEU A 170 15.24 -4.21 2.52
CA LEU A 170 14.63 -5.45 3.02
C LEU A 170 14.36 -5.29 4.53
N ILE A 171 13.14 -5.62 4.94
CA ILE A 171 12.71 -5.58 6.34
C ILE A 171 12.08 -6.90 6.75
N ASP A 172 12.25 -7.26 8.00
CA ASP A 172 11.58 -8.42 8.61
C ASP A 172 10.29 -7.98 9.34
N THR A 173 10.28 -6.77 9.87
CA THR A 173 9.19 -6.22 10.68
C THR A 173 8.84 -4.79 10.28
N LEU A 174 7.59 -4.38 10.55
CA LEU A 174 7.16 -2.99 10.36
C LEU A 174 7.81 -2.01 11.35
N ALA A 175 8.34 -2.50 12.47
CA ALA A 175 9.08 -1.68 13.42
C ALA A 175 10.37 -1.08 12.81
N GLU A 176 10.97 -1.73 11.82
CA GLU A 176 12.13 -1.19 11.10
C GLU A 176 11.76 0.03 10.25
N VAL A 177 10.59 0.00 9.60
CA VAL A 177 10.06 1.17 8.87
C VAL A 177 9.73 2.30 9.85
N GLN A 178 9.13 1.97 10.99
CA GLN A 178 8.83 2.94 12.04
C GLN A 178 10.12 3.63 12.52
N ALA A 179 11.14 2.87 12.88
CA ALA A 179 12.44 3.40 13.30
C ALA A 179 13.10 4.26 12.20
N TRP A 180 12.98 3.85 10.94
CA TRP A 180 13.47 4.63 9.83
C TRP A 180 12.72 5.97 9.71
N LEU A 181 11.38 5.99 9.79
CA LEU A 181 10.59 7.22 9.80
C LEU A 181 11.02 8.15 10.94
N GLU A 182 11.20 7.62 12.14
CA GLU A 182 11.61 8.37 13.33
C GLU A 182 13.00 9.00 13.18
N SER A 183 13.91 8.35 12.45
CA SER A 183 15.27 8.85 12.17
C SER A 183 15.33 9.96 11.13
N GLN A 184 14.26 10.14 10.32
CA GLN A 184 14.25 11.17 9.29
C GLN A 184 14.02 12.57 9.90
N PRO A 185 14.55 13.64 9.27
CA PRO A 185 14.13 14.99 9.65
C PRO A 185 12.62 15.14 9.40
N GLU A 186 11.99 15.99 10.22
CA GLU A 186 10.57 16.30 9.99
C GLU A 186 10.34 16.86 8.57
N PRO A 187 9.26 16.43 7.90
CA PRO A 187 8.90 17.01 6.60
C PRO A 187 8.72 18.53 6.76
N ARG A 188 9.42 19.29 5.93
CA ARG A 188 9.38 20.78 5.95
C ARG A 188 8.23 21.30 5.11
#